data_8589500242f2a6ec6125847b051eb846
#
_entry.id   8589500242f2a6ec6125847b051eb846
#
_cell.length_a   1.000
_cell.length_b   1.000
_cell.length_c   1.000
_cell.angle_alpha   90.00
_cell.angle_beta   90.00
_cell.angle_gamma   90.00
#
_symmetry.space_group_name_H-M   'P 1'
#
loop_
_entity.id
_entity.type
_entity.pdbx_description
1 polymer ?
#
loop_
_entity_poly.entity_id
_entity_poly.type
_entity_poly.pdbx_seq_one_letter_code
_entity_poly.pdbx_strand_id
1 'polypeptide(L)'
;GFIVSGVATPLVDGLSVRTYAEAGVHRFAPKGKRARAVELVIHETVTRSVDSTVAVLKKRGLSVHLVMGADGALTQHGDLATDILWHASQHNGASFGVEVVNPYYPSYLKPGLPWDRVIKAPWAHKGEYVLPTPAQAEAVAALVRWTTSAPAPGIAVPRVWPGLRDGRFALGLVPAAAKAPLPGVLAHQYFGHADGSMLVLYAWLRLEAGLAPDVGFEEAVKRATGVRRADVRDLLPTPAVA
;
A
#
# COMPACT_ATOMS: atom_id res chain seq x y z
N GLY A 1 -8.81 -12.18 -13.02
CA GLY A 1 -9.10 -12.16 -11.57
C GLY A 1 -7.88 -12.45 -10.73
N PHE A 2 -7.90 -12.07 -9.44
CA PHE A 2 -6.84 -12.45 -8.51
C PHE A 2 -6.86 -13.94 -8.20
N ILE A 3 -5.70 -14.53 -7.94
CA ILE A 3 -5.60 -15.89 -7.41
C ILE A 3 -5.66 -15.82 -5.88
N VAL A 4 -6.69 -16.41 -5.31
CA VAL A 4 -6.97 -16.50 -3.87
C VAL A 4 -7.26 -17.93 -3.51
N SER A 5 -6.52 -18.51 -2.59
CA SER A 5 -6.62 -19.95 -2.23
C SER A 5 -6.52 -20.88 -3.44
N GLY A 6 -5.69 -20.54 -4.43
CA GLY A 6 -5.49 -21.27 -5.67
C GLY A 6 -6.57 -21.06 -6.74
N VAL A 7 -7.58 -20.24 -6.50
CA VAL A 7 -8.72 -20.03 -7.41
C VAL A 7 -8.73 -18.58 -7.92
N ALA A 8 -9.06 -18.41 -9.21
CA ALA A 8 -9.25 -17.07 -9.79
C ALA A 8 -10.55 -16.45 -9.26
N THR A 9 -10.43 -15.27 -8.65
CA THR A 9 -11.53 -14.52 -8.02
C THR A 9 -11.87 -13.28 -8.84
N PRO A 10 -13.14 -12.99 -9.10
CA PRO A 10 -13.55 -11.82 -9.88
C PRO A 10 -12.99 -10.50 -9.32
N LEU A 11 -12.75 -9.54 -10.19
CA LEU A 11 -12.36 -8.17 -9.85
C LEU A 11 -13.58 -7.28 -9.70
N VAL A 12 -13.39 -6.13 -9.07
CA VAL A 12 -14.30 -4.99 -9.14
C VAL A 12 -13.84 -4.00 -10.20
N ASP A 13 -14.73 -3.11 -10.63
CA ASP A 13 -14.38 -2.04 -11.55
C ASP A 13 -13.21 -1.20 -11.04
N GLY A 14 -12.35 -0.78 -11.95
CA GLY A 14 -11.16 -0.02 -11.66
C GLY A 14 -9.91 -0.88 -11.33
N LEU A 15 -10.03 -2.22 -11.37
CA LEU A 15 -8.89 -3.12 -11.22
C LEU A 15 -8.58 -3.87 -12.51
N SER A 16 -7.31 -3.97 -12.83
CA SER A 16 -6.77 -4.92 -13.81
C SER A 16 -5.58 -5.67 -13.20
N VAL A 17 -5.45 -6.97 -13.47
CA VAL A 17 -4.36 -7.78 -12.93
C VAL A 17 -3.90 -8.83 -13.94
N ARG A 18 -2.59 -8.98 -14.05
CA ARG A 18 -1.91 -10.15 -14.61
C ARG A 18 -1.38 -10.98 -13.46
N THR A 19 -1.58 -12.29 -13.50
CA THR A 19 -1.23 -13.16 -12.38
C THR A 19 -0.02 -14.04 -12.69
N TYR A 20 0.58 -14.63 -11.67
CA TYR A 20 1.71 -15.56 -11.82
C TYR A 20 1.34 -16.84 -12.58
N ALA A 21 0.07 -17.07 -12.89
CA ALA A 21 -0.36 -18.15 -13.80
C ALA A 21 -0.14 -17.78 -15.28
N GLU A 22 0.14 -16.50 -15.57
CA GLU A 22 0.36 -16.02 -16.92
C GLU A 22 1.86 -15.97 -17.25
N ALA A 23 2.18 -16.21 -18.52
CA ALA A 23 3.56 -16.16 -19.00
C ALA A 23 4.19 -14.78 -18.74
N GLY A 24 5.43 -14.78 -18.27
CA GLY A 24 6.20 -13.58 -18.01
C GLY A 24 5.94 -12.90 -16.66
N VAL A 25 4.97 -13.35 -15.87
CA VAL A 25 4.77 -12.87 -14.51
C VAL A 25 5.56 -13.74 -13.52
N HIS A 26 6.49 -13.12 -12.80
CA HIS A 26 7.30 -13.82 -11.81
C HIS A 26 6.46 -14.26 -10.61
N ARG A 27 6.64 -15.50 -10.14
CA ARG A 27 6.09 -15.98 -8.87
C ARG A 27 7.19 -16.03 -7.81
N PHE A 28 6.98 -15.35 -6.69
CA PHE A 28 7.87 -15.49 -5.54
C PHE A 28 7.63 -16.82 -4.83
N ALA A 29 8.70 -17.47 -4.40
CA ALA A 29 8.60 -18.64 -3.53
C ALA A 29 8.07 -18.22 -2.15
N PRO A 30 6.96 -18.79 -1.68
CA PRO A 30 6.43 -18.47 -0.36
C PRO A 30 7.40 -18.93 0.74
N LYS A 31 7.47 -18.16 1.82
CA LYS A 31 8.26 -18.47 3.00
C LYS A 31 7.47 -19.24 4.06
N GLY A 32 6.23 -19.53 3.76
CA GLY A 32 5.30 -20.28 4.59
C GLY A 32 3.88 -20.19 4.04
N LYS A 33 2.95 -20.78 4.79
CA LYS A 33 1.52 -20.74 4.48
C LYS A 33 0.74 -20.21 5.66
N ARG A 34 -0.39 -19.55 5.38
CA ARG A 34 -1.37 -19.11 6.37
C ARG A 34 -2.77 -19.57 5.97
N ALA A 35 -3.69 -19.59 6.91
CA ALA A 35 -5.10 -19.92 6.65
C ALA A 35 -5.88 -18.75 6.06
N ARG A 36 -5.52 -17.51 6.43
CA ARG A 36 -6.20 -16.29 5.97
C ARG A 36 -5.31 -15.05 6.09
N ALA A 37 -5.57 -14.06 5.27
CA ALA A 37 -5.04 -12.71 5.41
C ALA A 37 -6.08 -11.81 6.11
N VAL A 38 -5.65 -11.07 7.12
CA VAL A 38 -6.48 -10.11 7.88
C VAL A 38 -6.00 -8.67 7.73
N GLU A 39 -4.89 -8.46 7.02
CA GLU A 39 -4.30 -7.15 6.75
C GLU A 39 -4.01 -6.98 5.26
N LEU A 40 -4.24 -5.78 4.75
CA LEU A 40 -3.67 -5.28 3.50
C LEU A 40 -2.63 -4.22 3.84
N VAL A 41 -1.37 -4.43 3.44
CA VAL A 41 -0.30 -3.46 3.64
C VAL A 41 0.04 -2.77 2.31
N ILE A 42 -0.04 -1.44 2.32
CA ILE A 42 0.31 -0.59 1.17
C ILE A 42 1.76 -0.11 1.33
N HIS A 43 2.57 -0.41 0.30
CA HIS A 43 3.96 0.02 0.18
C HIS A 43 4.12 0.92 -1.03
N GLU A 44 5.17 1.73 -1.04
CA GLU A 44 5.67 2.42 -2.22
C GLU A 44 7.14 2.07 -2.42
N THR A 45 7.49 1.81 -3.66
CA THR A 45 8.87 1.48 -4.04
C THR A 45 9.73 2.75 -4.17
N VAL A 46 11.02 2.55 -4.37
CA VAL A 46 11.94 3.59 -4.87
C VAL A 46 12.42 3.14 -6.26
N THR A 47 11.47 2.73 -7.11
CA THR A 47 11.72 2.20 -8.46
C THR A 47 10.86 2.92 -9.50
N ARG A 48 11.00 2.55 -10.78
CA ARG A 48 10.31 3.21 -11.90
C ARG A 48 9.52 2.25 -12.79
N SER A 49 9.53 0.96 -12.47
CA SER A 49 8.76 -0.05 -13.21
C SER A 49 8.50 -1.29 -12.36
N VAL A 50 7.49 -2.06 -12.75
CA VAL A 50 7.18 -3.37 -12.16
C VAL A 50 8.40 -4.28 -12.21
N ASP A 51 9.05 -4.41 -13.37
CA ASP A 51 10.21 -5.30 -13.55
C ASP A 51 11.39 -4.90 -12.65
N SER A 52 11.67 -3.59 -12.54
CA SER A 52 12.73 -3.11 -11.64
C SER A 52 12.40 -3.37 -10.17
N THR A 53 11.13 -3.26 -9.78
CA THR A 53 10.67 -3.60 -8.42
C THR A 53 10.90 -5.09 -8.13
N VAL A 54 10.43 -5.97 -9.01
CA VAL A 54 10.60 -7.41 -8.86
C VAL A 54 12.09 -7.78 -8.80
N ALA A 55 12.93 -7.18 -9.66
CA ALA A 55 14.36 -7.43 -9.66
C ALA A 55 15.05 -7.01 -8.34
N VAL A 56 14.68 -5.84 -7.79
CA VAL A 56 15.20 -5.35 -6.50
C VAL A 56 14.76 -6.26 -5.35
N LEU A 57 13.49 -6.64 -5.30
CA LEU A 57 12.96 -7.55 -4.27
C LEU A 57 13.71 -8.90 -4.30
N LYS A 58 13.87 -9.49 -5.49
CA LYS A 58 14.65 -10.73 -5.68
C LYS A 58 16.08 -10.59 -5.16
N LYS A 59 16.77 -9.52 -5.56
CA LYS A 59 18.16 -9.28 -5.14
C LYS A 59 18.28 -9.14 -3.62
N ARG A 60 17.27 -8.59 -2.95
CA ARG A 60 17.22 -8.39 -1.50
C ARG A 60 16.69 -9.60 -0.71
N GLY A 61 16.25 -10.66 -1.37
CA GLY A 61 15.59 -11.80 -0.73
C GLY A 61 14.20 -11.48 -0.18
N LEU A 62 13.62 -10.35 -0.61
CA LEU A 62 12.28 -9.91 -0.27
C LEU A 62 11.26 -10.39 -1.32
N SER A 63 9.99 -10.27 -0.99
CA SER A 63 8.91 -10.69 -1.85
C SER A 63 7.62 -9.96 -1.47
N VAL A 64 6.70 -9.79 -2.44
CA VAL A 64 5.40 -9.15 -2.22
C VAL A 64 4.33 -9.86 -3.05
N HIS A 65 3.08 -9.71 -2.66
CA HIS A 65 1.96 -10.38 -3.35
C HIS A 65 1.56 -9.66 -4.64
N LEU A 66 1.55 -8.32 -4.60
CA LEU A 66 1.13 -7.47 -5.71
C LEU A 66 2.18 -6.39 -5.98
N VAL A 67 2.39 -6.06 -7.26
CA VAL A 67 3.12 -4.86 -7.69
C VAL A 67 2.20 -4.08 -8.62
N MET A 68 2.07 -2.77 -8.38
CA MET A 68 1.22 -1.85 -9.15
C MET A 68 2.06 -0.93 -10.00
N GLY A 69 1.82 -0.92 -11.31
CA GLY A 69 2.44 0.00 -12.26
C GLY A 69 1.94 1.44 -12.12
N ALA A 70 2.56 2.36 -12.84
CA ALA A 70 2.17 3.78 -12.84
C ALA A 70 0.77 4.04 -13.41
N ASP A 71 0.27 3.15 -14.24
CA ASP A 71 -1.07 3.15 -14.83
C ASP A 71 -2.14 2.55 -13.91
N GLY A 72 -1.77 2.08 -12.70
CA GLY A 72 -2.64 1.39 -11.77
C GLY A 72 -2.84 -0.10 -12.06
N ALA A 73 -2.28 -0.62 -13.16
CA ALA A 73 -2.35 -2.04 -13.46
C ALA A 73 -1.51 -2.86 -12.47
N LEU A 74 -2.03 -4.03 -12.06
CA LEU A 74 -1.42 -4.91 -11.08
C LEU A 74 -0.76 -6.12 -11.73
N THR A 75 0.32 -6.58 -11.12
CA THR A 75 0.85 -7.93 -11.31
C THR A 75 0.81 -8.68 -9.99
N GLN A 76 0.35 -9.92 -10.01
CA GLN A 76 0.26 -10.77 -8.83
C GLN A 76 1.38 -11.81 -8.84
N HIS A 77 2.12 -11.87 -7.73
CA HIS A 77 3.35 -12.64 -7.57
C HIS A 77 3.28 -13.76 -6.51
N GLY A 78 2.15 -13.87 -5.81
CA GLY A 78 1.85 -14.91 -4.84
C GLY A 78 0.35 -15.00 -4.56
N ASP A 79 -0.10 -16.11 -3.97
CA ASP A 79 -1.49 -16.27 -3.57
C ASP A 79 -1.84 -15.33 -2.42
N LEU A 80 -2.91 -14.54 -2.58
CA LEU A 80 -3.23 -13.46 -1.62
C LEU A 80 -3.69 -14.01 -0.27
N ALA A 81 -4.32 -15.17 -0.23
CA ALA A 81 -4.82 -15.75 1.00
C ALA A 81 -3.77 -16.62 1.71
N THR A 82 -3.09 -17.48 0.96
CA THR A 82 -2.34 -18.60 1.55
C THR A 82 -0.83 -18.39 1.62
N ASP A 83 -0.23 -17.61 0.71
CA ASP A 83 1.22 -17.47 0.68
C ASP A 83 1.69 -16.45 1.74
N ILE A 84 2.72 -16.79 2.51
CA ILE A 84 3.46 -15.84 3.36
C ILE A 84 4.64 -15.35 2.54
N LEU A 85 4.66 -14.05 2.24
CA LEU A 85 5.75 -13.37 1.54
C LEU A 85 6.42 -12.34 2.46
N TRP A 86 7.70 -12.06 2.23
CA TRP A 86 8.50 -11.20 3.11
C TRP A 86 8.50 -9.75 2.62
N HIS A 87 7.54 -8.95 3.08
CA HIS A 87 7.39 -7.54 2.73
C HIS A 87 7.18 -6.60 3.93
N ALA A 88 6.77 -7.13 5.08
CA ALA A 88 6.24 -6.33 6.17
C ALA A 88 6.64 -6.86 7.58
N SER A 89 7.83 -7.47 7.70
CA SER A 89 8.39 -7.92 8.97
C SER A 89 7.40 -8.80 9.78
N GLN A 90 7.02 -8.41 11.00
CA GLN A 90 6.08 -9.15 11.87
C GLN A 90 4.67 -9.26 11.28
N HIS A 91 4.30 -8.44 10.30
CA HIS A 91 2.99 -8.50 9.62
C HIS A 91 2.93 -9.57 8.51
N ASN A 92 4.07 -10.14 8.09
CA ASN A 92 4.11 -11.09 6.97
C ASN A 92 3.12 -12.26 7.10
N GLY A 93 2.95 -12.78 8.31
CA GLY A 93 2.05 -13.91 8.59
C GLY A 93 0.56 -13.56 8.54
N ALA A 94 0.20 -12.29 8.70
CA ALA A 94 -1.17 -11.81 8.78
C ALA A 94 -1.64 -11.07 7.52
N SER A 95 -0.69 -10.60 6.68
CA SER A 95 -0.96 -9.65 5.61
C SER A 95 -0.64 -10.19 4.23
N PHE A 96 -1.33 -9.64 3.23
CA PHE A 96 -0.76 -9.51 1.91
C PHE A 96 -0.44 -8.04 1.61
N GLY A 97 0.56 -7.80 0.76
CA GLY A 97 1.04 -6.45 0.45
C GLY A 97 0.95 -6.12 -1.02
N VAL A 98 0.87 -4.81 -1.30
CA VAL A 98 1.06 -4.23 -2.63
C VAL A 98 2.20 -3.23 -2.61
N GLU A 99 3.15 -3.39 -3.52
CA GLU A 99 4.21 -2.42 -3.83
C GLU A 99 3.74 -1.51 -4.95
N VAL A 100 3.43 -0.26 -4.65
CA VAL A 100 3.07 0.75 -5.65
C VAL A 100 4.34 1.36 -6.20
N VAL A 101 4.58 1.19 -7.50
CA VAL A 101 5.78 1.72 -8.16
C VAL A 101 5.77 3.24 -8.10
N ASN A 102 6.70 3.82 -7.36
CA ASN A 102 6.86 5.25 -7.20
C ASN A 102 8.35 5.58 -7.03
N PRO A 103 8.93 6.55 -7.77
CA PRO A 103 10.29 7.04 -7.51
C PRO A 103 10.51 7.54 -6.08
N TYR A 104 9.46 7.98 -5.39
CA TYR A 104 9.41 8.48 -4.03
C TYR A 104 10.25 9.77 -3.81
N TYR A 105 11.52 9.77 -4.21
CA TYR A 105 12.42 10.92 -4.06
C TYR A 105 12.50 11.76 -5.33
N PRO A 106 12.42 13.11 -5.23
CA PRO A 106 12.55 14.00 -6.39
C PRO A 106 13.81 13.77 -7.23
N SER A 107 14.91 13.37 -6.58
CA SER A 107 16.19 13.09 -7.26
C SER A 107 16.13 11.89 -8.23
N TYR A 108 15.10 11.05 -8.14
CA TYR A 108 14.89 9.93 -9.06
C TYR A 108 13.93 10.24 -10.20
N LEU A 109 13.31 11.42 -10.20
CA LEU A 109 12.51 11.86 -11.33
C LEU A 109 13.39 12.12 -12.56
N LYS A 110 12.86 11.74 -13.72
CA LYS A 110 13.48 12.00 -15.02
C LYS A 110 12.40 12.49 -15.98
N PRO A 111 12.75 13.31 -16.98
CA PRO A 111 11.81 13.69 -18.04
C PRO A 111 11.17 12.46 -18.69
N GLY A 112 9.88 12.56 -19.00
CA GLY A 112 9.11 11.50 -19.64
C GLY A 112 8.59 10.40 -18.71
N LEU A 113 8.85 10.48 -17.42
CA LEU A 113 8.18 9.59 -16.44
C LEU A 113 6.76 10.09 -16.13
N PRO A 114 5.84 9.19 -15.76
CA PRO A 114 4.44 9.56 -15.49
C PRO A 114 4.23 10.31 -14.17
N TRP A 115 5.26 10.39 -13.32
CA TRP A 115 5.24 11.14 -12.07
C TRP A 115 5.83 12.53 -12.31
N ASP A 116 5.07 13.57 -12.06
CA ASP A 116 5.43 14.96 -12.38
C ASP A 116 5.20 15.93 -11.20
N ARG A 117 4.61 15.43 -10.11
CA ARG A 117 4.27 16.27 -8.95
C ARG A 117 5.10 15.90 -7.73
N VAL A 118 5.65 16.92 -7.09
CA VAL A 118 6.41 16.81 -5.83
C VAL A 118 5.76 17.74 -4.81
N ILE A 119 5.64 17.26 -3.57
CA ILE A 119 5.17 18.07 -2.46
C ILE A 119 6.20 18.14 -1.34
N LYS A 120 6.14 19.22 -0.55
CA LYS A 120 6.79 19.25 0.75
C LYS A 120 6.03 18.34 1.72
N ALA A 121 6.74 17.39 2.29
CA ALA A 121 6.17 16.32 3.11
C ALA A 121 7.07 16.06 4.33
N PRO A 122 6.85 16.78 5.46
CA PRO A 122 7.65 16.58 6.66
C PRO A 122 7.62 15.16 7.22
N TRP A 123 6.59 14.40 6.90
CA TRP A 123 6.42 12.99 7.23
C TRP A 123 7.21 12.05 6.33
N ALA A 124 7.61 12.49 5.14
CA ALA A 124 8.43 11.71 4.23
C ALA A 124 9.90 11.71 4.67
N HIS A 125 10.65 10.68 4.26
CA HIS A 125 12.02 10.44 4.73
C HIS A 125 12.98 11.63 4.55
N LYS A 126 12.85 12.39 3.44
CA LYS A 126 13.71 13.56 3.14
C LYS A 126 12.95 14.90 3.14
N GLY A 127 11.73 14.93 3.67
CA GLY A 127 10.91 16.13 3.70
C GLY A 127 10.28 16.52 2.36
N GLU A 128 10.52 15.75 1.31
CA GLU A 128 9.92 15.88 -0.02
C GLU A 128 9.44 14.53 -0.52
N TYR A 129 8.37 14.54 -1.30
CA TYR A 129 7.71 13.32 -1.73
C TYR A 129 7.17 13.47 -3.15
N VAL A 130 7.50 12.50 -4.00
CA VAL A 130 6.91 12.38 -5.34
C VAL A 130 5.54 11.76 -5.20
N LEU A 131 4.51 12.45 -5.68
CA LEU A 131 3.14 11.94 -5.63
C LEU A 131 2.99 10.70 -6.51
N PRO A 132 2.24 9.67 -6.07
CA PRO A 132 1.77 8.62 -6.96
C PRO A 132 0.88 9.22 -8.06
N THR A 133 0.69 8.50 -9.15
CA THR A 133 -0.24 8.95 -10.18
C THR A 133 -1.70 8.87 -9.69
N PRO A 134 -2.61 9.69 -10.22
CA PRO A 134 -4.04 9.55 -9.91
C PRO A 134 -4.58 8.14 -10.22
N ALA A 135 -4.08 7.50 -11.29
CA ALA A 135 -4.44 6.12 -11.64
C ALA A 135 -4.03 5.11 -10.56
N GLN A 136 -2.82 5.26 -10.00
CA GLN A 136 -2.37 4.43 -8.88
C GLN A 136 -3.23 4.64 -7.64
N ALA A 137 -3.55 5.89 -7.32
CA ALA A 137 -4.38 6.21 -6.16
C ALA A 137 -5.79 5.59 -6.28
N GLU A 138 -6.43 5.70 -7.44
CA GLU A 138 -7.73 5.07 -7.70
C GLU A 138 -7.66 3.54 -7.67
N ALA A 139 -6.62 2.95 -8.25
CA ALA A 139 -6.43 1.50 -8.22
C ALA A 139 -6.21 0.98 -6.79
N VAL A 140 -5.51 1.74 -5.92
CA VAL A 140 -5.38 1.41 -4.49
C VAL A 140 -6.75 1.48 -3.79
N ALA A 141 -7.56 2.51 -4.04
CA ALA A 141 -8.90 2.60 -3.48
C ALA A 141 -9.80 1.44 -3.94
N ALA A 142 -9.73 1.07 -5.23
CA ALA A 142 -10.44 -0.08 -5.76
C ALA A 142 -9.93 -1.41 -5.16
N LEU A 143 -8.62 -1.58 -4.96
CA LEU A 143 -8.04 -2.75 -4.28
C LEU A 143 -8.52 -2.85 -2.84
N VAL A 144 -8.55 -1.75 -2.10
CA VAL A 144 -9.07 -1.71 -0.72
C VAL A 144 -10.56 -2.09 -0.71
N ARG A 145 -11.37 -1.54 -1.62
CA ARG A 145 -12.78 -1.88 -1.75
C ARG A 145 -12.97 -3.37 -2.01
N TRP A 146 -12.24 -3.93 -2.98
CA TRP A 146 -12.28 -5.35 -3.28
C TRP A 146 -11.89 -6.20 -2.07
N THR A 147 -10.75 -5.91 -1.45
CA THR A 147 -10.19 -6.65 -0.32
C THR A 147 -11.14 -6.70 0.88
N THR A 148 -11.77 -5.56 1.20
CA THR A 148 -12.63 -5.41 2.39
C THR A 148 -14.08 -5.85 2.16
N SER A 149 -14.42 -6.29 0.94
CA SER A 149 -15.73 -6.89 0.62
C SER A 149 -15.78 -8.41 0.85
N ALA A 150 -14.74 -9.00 1.44
CA ALA A 150 -14.60 -10.46 1.64
C ALA A 150 -14.77 -11.24 0.31
N PRO A 151 -13.94 -10.96 -0.70
CA PRO A 151 -14.15 -11.43 -2.07
C PRO A 151 -14.00 -12.94 -2.24
N ALA A 152 -13.29 -13.63 -1.32
CA ALA A 152 -13.05 -15.07 -1.39
C ALA A 152 -12.65 -15.63 -0.01
N PRO A 153 -12.82 -16.95 0.21
CA PRO A 153 -12.29 -17.64 1.38
C PRO A 153 -10.79 -17.39 1.55
N GLY A 154 -10.39 -17.04 2.76
CA GLY A 154 -8.99 -16.71 3.09
C GLY A 154 -8.63 -15.23 2.98
N ILE A 155 -9.50 -14.36 2.47
CA ILE A 155 -9.39 -12.89 2.60
C ILE A 155 -10.41 -12.45 3.65
N ALA A 156 -9.94 -11.98 4.79
CA ALA A 156 -10.75 -11.54 5.93
C ALA A 156 -10.28 -10.18 6.47
N VAL A 157 -9.87 -9.29 5.57
CA VAL A 157 -9.43 -7.94 5.91
C VAL A 157 -10.66 -7.08 6.18
N PRO A 158 -10.88 -6.61 7.42
CA PRO A 158 -11.99 -5.73 7.71
C PRO A 158 -11.73 -4.32 7.14
N ARG A 159 -12.81 -3.58 6.85
CA ARG A 159 -12.69 -2.16 6.46
C ARG A 159 -12.46 -1.30 7.71
N VAL A 160 -11.28 -1.45 8.28
CA VAL A 160 -10.79 -0.74 9.46
C VAL A 160 -9.51 0.00 9.07
N TRP A 161 -9.35 1.18 9.64
CA TRP A 161 -8.25 2.10 9.32
C TRP A 161 -7.41 2.35 10.57
N PRO A 162 -6.41 1.51 10.87
CA PRO A 162 -5.60 1.65 12.09
C PRO A 162 -4.84 2.99 12.21
N GLY A 163 -4.61 3.66 11.08
CA GLY A 163 -4.04 5.01 11.05
C GLY A 163 -5.02 6.14 11.35
N LEU A 164 -6.34 5.86 11.44
CA LEU A 164 -7.35 6.87 11.75
C LEU A 164 -7.61 6.91 13.25
N ARG A 165 -7.41 8.09 13.84
CA ARG A 165 -7.70 8.33 15.25
C ARG A 165 -8.26 9.74 15.43
N ASP A 166 -9.37 9.85 16.15
CA ASP A 166 -10.04 11.14 16.47
C ASP A 166 -10.23 12.05 15.24
N GLY A 167 -10.64 11.44 14.10
CA GLY A 167 -10.84 12.13 12.83
C GLY A 167 -9.54 12.56 12.11
N ARG A 168 -8.37 12.14 12.60
CA ARG A 168 -7.06 12.43 12.02
C ARG A 168 -6.41 11.16 11.47
N PHE A 169 -5.76 11.29 10.32
CA PHE A 169 -5.02 10.20 9.68
C PHE A 169 -3.53 10.27 10.00
N ALA A 170 -2.93 9.17 10.43
CA ALA A 170 -1.50 9.08 10.65
C ALA A 170 -0.74 9.05 9.31
N LEU A 171 0.17 10.00 9.14
CA LEU A 171 1.19 10.01 8.10
C LEU A 171 2.56 9.65 8.71
N GLY A 172 2.58 8.75 9.67
CA GLY A 172 3.74 8.35 10.45
C GLY A 172 3.51 7.05 11.19
N LEU A 173 4.32 6.78 12.22
CA LEU A 173 4.26 5.58 13.04
C LEU A 173 2.92 5.45 13.79
N VAL A 174 2.36 4.25 13.79
CA VAL A 174 1.23 3.86 14.64
C VAL A 174 1.75 2.81 15.63
N PRO A 175 1.99 3.16 16.91
CA PRO A 175 2.68 2.28 17.86
C PRO A 175 2.05 0.90 18.04
N ALA A 176 0.74 0.78 17.94
CA ALA A 176 0.06 -0.51 18.00
C ALA A 176 0.42 -1.40 16.79
N ALA A 177 0.44 -0.84 15.57
CA ALA A 177 0.89 -1.54 14.37
C ALA A 177 2.39 -1.89 14.44
N ALA A 178 3.22 -1.00 14.99
CA ALA A 178 4.65 -1.28 15.16
C ALA A 178 4.95 -2.46 16.11
N LYS A 179 4.01 -2.81 16.99
CA LYS A 179 4.18 -3.90 17.96
C LYS A 179 3.66 -5.25 17.47
N ALA A 180 2.55 -5.26 16.74
CA ALA A 180 1.87 -6.49 16.35
C ALA A 180 0.96 -6.26 15.13
N PRO A 181 0.55 -7.33 14.43
CA PRO A 181 -0.48 -7.28 13.41
C PRO A 181 -1.78 -6.64 13.93
N LEU A 182 -2.37 -5.78 13.10
CA LEU A 182 -3.66 -5.13 13.34
C LEU A 182 -4.58 -5.33 12.13
N PRO A 183 -5.69 -6.06 12.28
CA PRO A 183 -6.61 -6.27 11.16
C PRO A 183 -7.06 -4.96 10.51
N GLY A 184 -7.00 -4.89 9.17
CA GLY A 184 -7.43 -3.73 8.40
C GLY A 184 -6.49 -3.31 7.28
N VAL A 185 -6.59 -2.05 6.89
CA VAL A 185 -5.81 -1.42 5.82
C VAL A 185 -4.69 -0.59 6.45
N LEU A 186 -3.44 -0.98 6.17
CA LEU A 186 -2.26 -0.39 6.77
C LEU A 186 -1.33 0.22 5.72
N ALA A 187 -0.65 1.29 6.11
CA ALA A 187 0.54 1.76 5.42
C ALA A 187 1.79 1.12 6.05
N HIS A 188 2.81 0.83 5.25
CA HIS A 188 4.12 0.39 5.75
C HIS A 188 4.74 1.40 6.71
N GLN A 189 4.40 2.68 6.55
CA GLN A 189 4.81 3.76 7.44
C GLN A 189 4.35 3.58 8.88
N TYR A 190 3.23 2.89 9.12
CA TYR A 190 2.69 2.69 10.47
C TYR A 190 3.60 1.86 11.38
N PHE A 191 4.50 1.09 10.80
CA PHE A 191 5.48 0.28 11.55
C PHE A 191 6.94 0.56 11.19
N GLY A 192 7.23 1.76 10.69
CA GLY A 192 8.58 2.33 10.68
C GLY A 192 9.22 2.55 9.33
N HIS A 193 8.55 2.23 8.21
CA HIS A 193 9.02 2.55 6.87
C HIS A 193 8.23 3.73 6.31
N ALA A 194 8.89 4.73 5.75
CA ALA A 194 8.26 6.01 5.39
C ALA A 194 7.51 5.95 4.04
N ASP A 195 6.59 4.98 3.87
CA ASP A 195 5.86 4.79 2.61
C ASP A 195 4.41 4.32 2.81
N GLY A 196 3.56 4.51 1.80
CA GLY A 196 2.19 4.03 1.69
C GLY A 196 1.11 4.86 2.39
N SER A 197 1.44 5.76 3.32
CA SER A 197 0.42 6.42 4.15
C SER A 197 -0.47 7.39 3.37
N MET A 198 0.06 8.08 2.36
CA MET A 198 -0.76 8.97 1.54
C MET A 198 -1.79 8.18 0.70
N LEU A 199 -1.42 7.02 0.20
CA LEU A 199 -2.33 6.14 -0.56
C LEU A 199 -3.44 5.57 0.33
N VAL A 200 -3.14 5.25 1.59
CA VAL A 200 -4.15 4.83 2.58
C VAL A 200 -5.09 5.99 2.91
N LEU A 201 -4.57 7.21 3.10
CA LEU A 201 -5.39 8.41 3.28
C LEU A 201 -6.32 8.62 2.08
N TYR A 202 -5.79 8.52 0.86
CA TYR A 202 -6.60 8.65 -0.36
C TYR A 202 -7.72 7.60 -0.41
N ALA A 203 -7.41 6.34 -0.17
CA ALA A 203 -8.41 5.27 -0.17
C ALA A 203 -9.52 5.53 0.85
N TRP A 204 -9.19 6.04 2.04
CA TRP A 204 -10.17 6.46 3.03
C TRP A 204 -11.08 7.59 2.52
N LEU A 205 -10.51 8.65 1.93
CA LEU A 205 -11.28 9.77 1.36
C LEU A 205 -12.26 9.31 0.29
N ARG A 206 -11.84 8.33 -0.54
CA ARG A 206 -12.69 7.76 -1.58
C ARG A 206 -13.81 6.89 -1.02
N LEU A 207 -13.52 6.05 -0.03
CA LEU A 207 -14.42 4.99 0.41
C LEU A 207 -15.30 5.38 1.60
N GLU A 208 -14.81 6.24 2.48
CA GLU A 208 -15.53 6.63 3.70
C GLU A 208 -16.05 8.08 3.62
N ALA A 209 -15.28 9.00 3.05
CA ALA A 209 -15.74 10.38 2.85
C ALA A 209 -16.51 10.56 1.52
N GLY A 210 -16.51 9.56 0.63
CA GLY A 210 -17.28 9.56 -0.62
C GLY A 210 -16.82 10.58 -1.66
N LEU A 211 -15.59 11.11 -1.57
CA LEU A 211 -15.09 12.12 -2.49
C LEU A 211 -14.92 11.53 -3.91
N ALA A 212 -15.20 12.34 -4.92
CA ALA A 212 -14.92 12.00 -6.32
C ALA A 212 -13.40 11.86 -6.55
N PRO A 213 -12.94 11.11 -7.60
CA PRO A 213 -11.52 10.80 -7.80
C PRO A 213 -10.59 12.01 -7.80
N ASP A 214 -10.89 13.01 -8.59
CA ASP A 214 -10.12 14.25 -8.71
C ASP A 214 -10.15 15.06 -7.41
N VAL A 215 -11.33 15.26 -6.84
CA VAL A 215 -11.51 15.97 -5.56
C VAL A 215 -10.81 15.24 -4.42
N GLY A 216 -10.93 13.92 -4.36
CA GLY A 216 -10.28 13.09 -3.34
C GLY A 216 -8.77 13.14 -3.43
N PHE A 217 -8.22 13.13 -4.66
CA PHE A 217 -6.78 13.21 -4.85
C PHE A 217 -6.22 14.56 -4.41
N GLU A 218 -6.83 15.66 -4.81
CA GLU A 218 -6.39 17.00 -4.40
C GLU A 218 -6.59 17.25 -2.89
N GLU A 219 -7.64 16.70 -2.29
CA GLU A 219 -7.82 16.78 -0.84
C GLU A 219 -6.76 15.98 -0.08
N ALA A 220 -6.38 14.78 -0.57
CA ALA A 220 -5.28 14.01 0.00
C ALA A 220 -3.95 14.78 -0.09
N VAL A 221 -3.66 15.37 -1.25
CA VAL A 221 -2.47 16.21 -1.47
C VAL A 221 -2.47 17.39 -0.51
N LYS A 222 -3.58 18.12 -0.40
CA LYS A 222 -3.73 19.25 0.50
C LYS A 222 -3.48 18.87 1.96
N ARG A 223 -4.10 17.79 2.42
CA ARG A 223 -3.91 17.29 3.80
C ARG A 223 -2.47 16.85 4.04
N ALA A 224 -1.89 16.09 3.13
CA ALA A 224 -0.52 15.62 3.24
C ALA A 224 0.51 16.77 3.25
N THR A 225 0.30 17.79 2.39
CA THR A 225 1.16 18.98 2.33
C THR A 225 0.95 19.90 3.57
N GLY A 226 -0.26 19.95 4.12
CA GLY A 226 -0.61 20.75 5.29
C GLY A 226 -0.05 20.23 6.60
N VAL A 227 0.45 18.98 6.64
CA VAL A 227 1.04 18.39 7.84
C VAL A 227 2.38 19.05 8.17
N ARG A 228 2.46 19.68 9.34
CA ARG A 228 3.72 20.19 9.90
C ARG A 228 4.46 19.09 10.63
N ARG A 229 5.76 19.25 10.81
CA ARG A 229 6.58 18.27 11.56
C ARG A 229 6.10 18.07 13.00
N ALA A 230 5.53 19.11 13.62
CA ALA A 230 4.89 19.02 14.93
C ALA A 230 3.61 18.18 14.89
N ASP A 231 2.79 18.35 13.84
CA ASP A 231 1.53 17.63 13.65
C ASP A 231 1.78 16.10 13.46
N VAL A 232 2.91 15.72 12.86
CA VAL A 232 3.30 14.30 12.77
C VAL A 232 3.54 13.70 14.15
N ARG A 233 4.06 14.46 15.11
CA ARG A 233 4.21 14.02 16.50
C ARG A 233 2.87 13.91 17.23
N ASP A 234 1.96 14.83 16.96
CA ASP A 234 0.61 14.84 17.55
C ASP A 234 -0.29 13.74 16.97
N LEU A 235 0.01 13.26 15.75
CA LEU A 235 -0.64 12.11 15.12
C LEU A 235 -0.10 10.77 15.65
N LEU A 236 1.07 10.78 16.27
CA LEU A 236 1.67 9.61 16.91
C LEU A 236 1.16 9.53 18.35
N PRO A 237 0.52 8.43 18.77
CA PRO A 237 0.33 8.20 20.19
C PRO A 237 1.70 8.27 20.86
N THR A 238 1.85 9.14 21.85
CA THR A 238 3.05 9.18 22.68
C THR A 238 3.40 7.75 23.12
N PRO A 239 4.66 7.30 23.00
CA PRO A 239 5.06 6.03 23.59
C PRO A 239 4.62 6.06 25.07
N ALA A 240 3.93 5.02 25.51
CA ALA A 240 3.71 4.85 26.93
C ALA A 240 5.11 4.89 27.57
N VAL A 241 5.33 5.89 28.40
CA VAL A 241 6.53 5.95 29.24
C VAL A 241 6.49 4.68 30.06
N ALA A 242 7.51 3.84 29.87
CA ALA A 242 7.65 2.58 30.59
C ALA A 242 7.86 2.85 32.09
#